data_fea7def8c1e0cb98026894291021fb99
#
_entry.id   fea7def8c1e0cb98026894291021fb99
#
_cell.length_a   1.000
_cell.length_b   1.000
_cell.length_c   1.000
_cell.angle_alpha   90.00
_cell.angle_beta   90.00
_cell.angle_gamma   90.00
#
_symmetry.space_group_name_H-M   'P 1'
#
loop_
_entity.id
_entity.type
_entity.pdbx_description
1 polymer ?
#
loop_
_entity_poly.entity_id
_entity_poly.type
_entity_poly.pdbx_seq_one_letter_code
_entity_poly.pdbx_strand_id
1 'polypeptide(L)' 'MDELELRGKWHELKGKAKQAHGNLTDDDMRWEEGKDEEFYGRMQSKLGKTKDQVVDWIRSLGK' A
#
# COMPACT_ATOMS: atom_id res chain seq x y z
N MET A 1 -10.67 -7.94 -3.26
CA MET A 1 -10.58 -7.50 -1.85
C MET A 1 -11.12 -6.08 -1.77
N ASP A 2 -12.06 -5.81 -0.90
CA ASP A 2 -12.63 -4.47 -0.76
C ASP A 2 -11.85 -3.65 0.27
N GLU A 3 -12.25 -2.38 0.42
CA GLU A 3 -11.55 -1.46 1.31
C GLU A 3 -11.55 -1.93 2.77
N LEU A 4 -12.66 -2.49 3.23
CA LEU A 4 -12.76 -2.98 4.61
C LEU A 4 -11.81 -4.14 4.87
N GLU A 5 -11.69 -5.04 3.91
CA GLU A 5 -10.76 -6.16 4.02
C GLU A 5 -9.31 -5.67 4.02
N LEU A 6 -8.99 -4.70 3.17
CA LEU A 6 -7.66 -4.11 3.13
C LEU A 6 -7.32 -3.46 4.46
N ARG A 7 -8.25 -2.71 5.04
CA ARG A 7 -8.03 -2.05 6.32
C ARG A 7 -7.82 -3.06 7.43
N GLY A 8 -8.62 -4.13 7.45
CA GLY A 8 -8.49 -5.16 8.46
C GLY A 8 -7.16 -5.90 8.41
N LYS A 9 -6.55 -5.96 7.23
CA LYS A 9 -5.27 -6.63 7.02
C LYS A 9 -4.10 -5.67 6.86
N TRP A 10 -4.31 -4.39 7.07
CA TRP A 10 -3.29 -3.38 6.74
C TRP A 10 -1.98 -3.60 7.51
N HIS A 11 -2.06 -3.96 8.77
CA HIS A 11 -0.86 -4.22 9.56
C HIS A 11 -0.01 -5.33 8.94
N GLU A 12 -0.66 -6.39 8.50
CA GLU A 12 0.01 -7.51 7.84
C GLU A 12 0.56 -7.08 6.48
N LEU A 13 -0.24 -6.32 5.72
CA LEU A 13 0.17 -5.83 4.41
C LEU A 13 1.39 -4.90 4.51
N LYS A 14 1.44 -4.06 5.54
CA LYS A 14 2.61 -3.21 5.77
C LYS A 14 3.89 -4.04 5.91
N GLY A 15 3.82 -5.09 6.69
CA GLY A 15 4.97 -5.96 6.87
C GLY A 15 5.44 -6.59 5.58
N LYS A 16 4.48 -7.10 4.79
CA LYS A 16 4.79 -7.71 3.51
C LYS A 16 5.37 -6.71 2.52
N ALA A 17 4.79 -5.51 2.48
CA ALA A 17 5.25 -4.46 1.57
C ALA A 17 6.68 -4.04 1.91
N LYS A 18 6.99 -3.87 3.20
CA LYS A 18 8.33 -3.47 3.63
C LYS A 18 9.36 -4.55 3.32
N GLN A 19 8.96 -5.82 3.37
CA GLN A 19 9.85 -6.92 2.97
C GLN A 19 10.10 -6.93 1.47
N ALA A 20 9.07 -6.64 0.69
CA ALA A 20 9.18 -6.64 -0.76
C ALA A 20 10.00 -5.46 -1.27
N HIS A 21 9.89 -4.31 -0.61
CA HIS A 21 10.60 -3.09 -0.96
C HIS A 21 11.24 -2.48 0.28
N GLY A 22 12.52 -2.73 0.47
CA GLY A 22 13.23 -2.32 1.67
C GLY A 22 13.31 -0.81 1.90
N ASN A 23 13.02 -0.02 0.87
CA ASN A 23 13.01 1.44 0.99
C ASN A 23 11.69 2.01 1.54
N LEU A 24 10.70 1.15 1.78
CA LEU A 24 9.44 1.59 2.36
C LEU A 24 9.55 1.64 3.89
N THR A 25 9.01 2.72 4.45
CA THR A 25 8.96 2.90 5.91
C THR A 25 7.53 2.79 6.40
N ASP A 26 7.34 2.75 7.71
CA ASP A 26 5.99 2.76 8.29
C ASP A 26 5.23 4.02 7.89
N ASP A 27 5.91 5.17 7.83
CA ASP A 27 5.28 6.42 7.40
C ASP A 27 4.85 6.36 5.96
N ASP A 28 5.63 5.71 5.10
CA ASP A 28 5.26 5.53 3.69
C ASP A 28 4.00 4.69 3.55
N MET A 29 3.83 3.70 4.40
CA MET A 29 2.68 2.80 4.37
C MET A 29 1.50 3.30 5.20
N ARG A 30 1.56 4.50 5.71
CA ARG A 30 0.48 5.08 6.50
C ARG A 30 -0.70 5.40 5.60
N TRP A 31 -1.83 4.79 5.89
CA TRP A 31 -3.06 4.96 5.13
C TRP A 31 -4.16 5.44 6.08
N GLU A 32 -4.60 6.68 5.90
CA GLU A 32 -5.66 7.28 6.70
C GLU A 32 -6.96 7.31 5.90
N GLU A 33 -8.07 7.19 6.60
CA GLU A 33 -9.38 7.25 5.98
C GLU A 33 -9.58 8.58 5.25
N GLY A 34 -10.06 8.51 4.02
CA GLY A 34 -10.29 9.69 3.20
C GLY A 34 -9.06 10.26 2.54
N LYS A 35 -7.90 9.63 2.71
CA LYS A 35 -6.64 10.11 2.11
C LYS A 35 -6.02 9.10 1.15
N ASP A 36 -6.86 8.39 0.42
CA ASP A 36 -6.42 7.36 -0.51
C ASP A 36 -5.51 7.92 -1.60
N GLU A 37 -5.87 9.08 -2.14
CA GLU A 37 -5.08 9.70 -3.21
C GLU A 37 -3.68 10.06 -2.75
N GLU A 38 -3.53 10.54 -1.53
CA GLU A 38 -2.23 10.85 -0.95
C GLU A 38 -1.37 9.59 -0.83
N PHE A 39 -1.98 8.53 -0.34
CA PHE A 39 -1.29 7.25 -0.18
C PHE A 39 -0.82 6.73 -1.54
N TYR A 40 -1.72 6.68 -2.52
CA TYR A 40 -1.36 6.17 -3.84
C TYR A 40 -0.30 7.04 -4.52
N GLY A 41 -0.39 8.35 -4.37
CA GLY A 41 0.62 9.25 -4.91
C GLY A 41 2.01 8.99 -4.32
N ARG A 42 2.05 8.78 -3.00
CA ARG A 42 3.31 8.46 -2.32
C ARG A 42 3.89 7.12 -2.80
N MET A 43 3.03 6.11 -2.95
CA MET A 43 3.46 4.82 -3.43
C MET A 43 3.94 4.87 -4.89
N GLN A 44 3.25 5.61 -5.73
CA GLN A 44 3.69 5.80 -7.12
C GLN A 44 5.09 6.38 -7.18
N SER A 45 5.35 7.38 -6.37
CA SER A 45 6.66 8.02 -6.31
C SER A 45 7.75 7.08 -5.81
N LYS A 46 7.45 6.36 -4.74
CA LYS A 46 8.44 5.45 -4.11
C LYS A 46 8.74 4.23 -4.96
N LEU A 47 7.74 3.68 -5.62
CA LEU A 47 7.88 2.42 -6.34
C LEU A 47 8.07 2.60 -7.83
N GLY A 48 7.88 3.81 -8.35
CA GLY A 48 7.97 4.07 -9.79
C GLY A 48 6.87 3.37 -10.58
N LYS A 49 5.69 3.19 -9.96
CA LYS A 49 4.57 2.50 -10.57
C LYS A 49 3.42 3.46 -10.82
N THR A 50 2.52 3.06 -11.74
CA THR A 50 1.27 3.79 -11.92
C THR A 50 0.30 3.46 -10.78
N LYS A 51 -0.76 4.26 -10.65
CA LYS A 51 -1.78 4.01 -9.63
C LYS A 51 -2.36 2.60 -9.76
N ASP A 52 -2.70 2.18 -10.98
CA ASP A 52 -3.28 0.86 -11.21
C ASP A 52 -2.31 -0.24 -10.79
N GLN A 53 -1.03 -0.06 -11.10
CA GLN A 53 -0.01 -1.02 -10.70
C GLN A 53 0.14 -1.09 -9.19
N VAL A 54 0.04 0.04 -8.50
CA VAL A 54 0.09 0.07 -7.03
C VAL A 54 -1.10 -0.69 -6.45
N VAL A 55 -2.30 -0.45 -6.97
CA VAL A 55 -3.50 -1.13 -6.50
C VAL A 55 -3.38 -2.64 -6.70
N ASP A 56 -2.95 -3.07 -7.88
CA ASP A 56 -2.78 -4.49 -8.17
C ASP A 56 -1.73 -5.12 -7.27
N TRP A 57 -0.65 -4.42 -7.02
CA TRP A 57 0.42 -4.91 -6.14
C TRP A 57 -0.09 -5.12 -4.72
N ILE A 58 -0.82 -4.14 -4.19
CA ILE A 58 -1.37 -4.24 -2.83
C ILE A 58 -2.33 -5.41 -2.72
N ARG A 59 -3.20 -5.59 -3.73
CA ARG A 59 -4.11 -6.74 -3.74
C ARG A 59 -3.37 -8.06 -3.75
N SER A 60 -2.28 -8.13 -4.48
CA SER A 60 -1.49 -9.36 -4.54
C SER A 60 -0.83 -9.68 -3.20
N LEU A 61 -0.46 -8.66 -2.42
CA LEU A 61 0.09 -8.86 -1.08
C LEU A 61 -0.94 -9.45 -0.13
N GLY A 62 -2.21 -9.17 -0.33
CA GLY A 62 -3.29 -9.63 0.53
C GLY A 62 -3.78 -11.04 0.23
N LYS A 63 -3.26 -11.67 -0.79
CA LYS A 63 -3.66 -13.03 -1.15
C LYS A 63 -2.91 -14.09 -0.37
#